data_8e5df01584757780b680bb48e299d20a
#
_entry.id   8e5df01584757780b680bb48e299d20a
#
_cell.length_a   1.000
_cell.length_b   1.000
_cell.length_c   1.000
_cell.angle_alpha   90.00
_cell.angle_beta   90.00
_cell.angle_gamma   90.00
#
_symmetry.space_group_name_H-M   'P 1'
#
loop_
_entity.id
_entity.type
_entity.pdbx_description
1 polymer ?
#
loop_
_entity_poly.entity_id
_entity_poly.type
_entity_poly.pdbx_seq_one_letter_code
_entity_poly.pdbx_strand_id
1 'polypeptide(L)'
;MEFVKWMSLLTFAVTINWTGVATAEDLPREAVLPLALATKAASAAVEKCAKDGYKVSVSVVDKGGVLRTMMRADGAGPHTPDSSRKKAYTAASTGRTTSELAELMTKAPHLHSLGKMNENILILGGGLPIQFGNEVVGGIGVGGAPGTHLDDACAQAGLDAIGAEKKVPAGK
;
A
#
# COMPACT_ATOMS: atom_id res chain seq x y z
N MET A 1 -7.95 87.70 -18.84
CA MET A 1 -6.79 86.82 -19.09
C MET A 1 -6.62 85.95 -17.81
N GLU A 2 -7.26 84.79 -17.79
CA GLU A 2 -7.15 83.87 -16.71
C GLU A 2 -6.47 82.57 -17.18
N PHE A 3 -5.37 82.25 -16.52
CA PHE A 3 -4.60 81.04 -16.75
C PHE A 3 -5.21 79.93 -15.91
N VAL A 4 -5.89 78.95 -16.51
CA VAL A 4 -6.34 77.72 -15.86
C VAL A 4 -5.20 76.72 -15.84
N LYS A 5 -4.63 76.44 -14.67
CA LYS A 5 -3.66 75.38 -14.40
C LYS A 5 -4.35 74.04 -14.43
N TRP A 6 -4.04 73.19 -15.38
CA TRP A 6 -4.40 71.77 -15.39
C TRP A 6 -3.48 71.01 -14.46
N MET A 7 -4.03 70.49 -13.38
CA MET A 7 -3.34 69.63 -12.42
C MET A 7 -3.68 68.18 -12.77
N SER A 8 -2.74 67.49 -13.46
CA SER A 8 -2.87 66.08 -13.81
C SER A 8 -2.70 65.23 -12.55
N LEU A 9 -3.79 64.58 -12.10
CA LEU A 9 -3.76 63.56 -11.07
C LEU A 9 -3.26 62.26 -11.73
N LEU A 10 -2.03 61.87 -11.44
CA LEU A 10 -1.50 60.51 -11.73
C LEU A 10 -2.12 59.56 -10.71
N THR A 11 -3.12 58.79 -11.10
CA THR A 11 -3.61 57.65 -10.35
C THR A 11 -2.65 56.48 -10.48
N PHE A 12 -1.93 56.17 -9.43
CA PHE A 12 -1.08 55.00 -9.30
C PHE A 12 -1.99 53.79 -9.04
N ALA A 13 -2.23 52.97 -10.07
CA ALA A 13 -2.93 51.72 -9.93
C ALA A 13 -2.00 50.70 -9.25
N VAL A 14 -2.19 50.44 -7.96
CA VAL A 14 -1.52 49.35 -7.23
C VAL A 14 -2.18 48.02 -7.67
N THR A 15 -1.51 47.29 -8.54
CA THR A 15 -1.91 45.92 -8.87
C THR A 15 -1.48 45.01 -7.72
N ILE A 16 -2.44 44.64 -6.86
CA ILE A 16 -2.23 43.61 -5.85
C ILE A 16 -2.19 42.26 -6.58
N ASN A 17 -0.97 41.72 -6.78
CA ASN A 17 -0.80 40.35 -7.20
C ASN A 17 -1.24 39.42 -6.06
N TRP A 18 -2.43 38.86 -6.17
CA TRP A 18 -2.86 37.78 -5.30
C TRP A 18 -2.07 36.52 -5.70
N THR A 19 -0.99 36.25 -4.95
CA THR A 19 -0.38 34.91 -4.96
C THR A 19 -1.41 33.97 -4.40
N GLY A 20 -1.99 33.11 -5.26
CA GLY A 20 -2.98 32.15 -4.84
C GLY A 20 -2.43 31.29 -3.70
N VAL A 21 -3.02 31.41 -2.53
CA VAL A 21 -2.76 30.50 -1.42
C VAL A 21 -3.50 29.20 -1.77
N ALA A 22 -2.77 28.09 -1.84
CA ALA A 22 -3.39 26.77 -2.06
C ALA A 22 -4.45 26.54 -0.98
N THR A 23 -5.65 26.17 -1.41
CA THR A 23 -6.75 25.84 -0.49
C THR A 23 -6.72 24.35 -0.16
N ALA A 24 -7.40 23.95 0.93
CA ALA A 24 -7.51 22.51 1.26
C ALA A 24 -8.25 21.70 0.20
N GLU A 25 -8.96 22.32 -0.72
CA GLU A 25 -9.62 21.69 -1.88
C GLU A 25 -8.64 21.32 -2.99
N ASP A 26 -7.46 21.97 -3.04
CA ASP A 26 -6.41 21.71 -4.03
C ASP A 26 -5.51 20.52 -3.64
N LEU A 27 -5.67 19.99 -2.42
CA LEU A 27 -4.87 18.85 -1.95
C LEU A 27 -5.47 17.54 -2.45
N PRO A 28 -4.62 16.61 -2.95
CA PRO A 28 -5.08 15.28 -3.35
C PRO A 28 -5.64 14.54 -2.15
N ARG A 29 -6.76 13.83 -2.35
CA ARG A 29 -7.38 12.97 -1.33
C ARG A 29 -6.90 11.55 -1.55
N GLU A 30 -6.50 10.89 -0.47
CA GLU A 30 -6.12 9.49 -0.47
C GLU A 30 -7.17 8.65 0.28
N ALA A 31 -7.50 7.47 -0.28
CA ALA A 31 -8.31 6.50 0.43
C ALA A 31 -7.51 5.88 1.58
N VAL A 32 -8.12 5.80 2.74
CA VAL A 32 -7.52 5.22 3.94
C VAL A 32 -8.12 3.85 4.20
N LEU A 33 -7.28 2.84 4.43
CA LEU A 33 -7.72 1.50 4.83
C LEU A 33 -8.26 1.54 6.27
N PRO A 34 -9.58 1.34 6.51
CA PRO A 34 -10.12 1.32 7.85
C PRO A 34 -9.60 0.13 8.67
N LEU A 35 -9.38 0.33 9.97
CA LEU A 35 -8.92 -0.74 10.86
C LEU A 35 -9.87 -1.95 10.85
N ALA A 36 -11.17 -1.71 10.77
CA ALA A 36 -12.17 -2.78 10.71
C ALA A 36 -11.96 -3.71 9.49
N LEU A 37 -11.67 -3.14 8.29
CA LEU A 37 -11.38 -3.92 7.10
C LEU A 37 -10.03 -4.64 7.22
N ALA A 38 -9.01 -3.96 7.75
CA ALA A 38 -7.70 -4.57 7.98
C ALA A 38 -7.79 -5.79 8.91
N THR A 39 -8.53 -5.66 10.02
CA THR A 39 -8.74 -6.77 10.97
C THR A 39 -9.54 -7.90 10.34
N LYS A 40 -10.61 -7.59 9.59
CA LYS A 40 -11.42 -8.59 8.89
C LYS A 40 -10.60 -9.39 7.88
N ALA A 41 -9.75 -8.72 7.10
CA ALA A 41 -8.86 -9.37 6.14
C ALA A 41 -7.84 -10.28 6.85
N ALA A 42 -7.23 -9.80 7.94
CA ALA A 42 -6.27 -10.59 8.70
C ALA A 42 -6.91 -11.84 9.32
N SER A 43 -8.11 -11.71 9.93
CA SER A 43 -8.85 -12.86 10.50
C SER A 43 -9.15 -13.91 9.44
N ALA A 44 -9.71 -13.50 8.29
CA ALA A 44 -10.06 -14.42 7.22
C ALA A 44 -8.84 -15.17 6.67
N ALA A 45 -7.70 -14.48 6.54
CA ALA A 45 -6.45 -15.11 6.10
C ALA A 45 -5.91 -16.13 7.12
N VAL A 46 -5.92 -15.79 8.42
CA VAL A 46 -5.54 -16.74 9.49
C VAL A 46 -6.46 -17.95 9.50
N GLU A 47 -7.78 -17.74 9.42
CA GLU A 47 -8.77 -18.82 9.42
C GLU A 47 -8.61 -19.74 8.21
N LYS A 48 -8.36 -19.19 7.02
CA LYS A 48 -8.11 -19.98 5.81
C LYS A 48 -6.88 -20.88 5.99
N CYS A 49 -5.77 -20.29 6.44
CA CYS A 49 -4.56 -21.08 6.69
C CYS A 49 -4.75 -22.13 7.79
N ALA A 50 -5.48 -21.80 8.86
CA ALA A 50 -5.78 -22.75 9.94
C ALA A 50 -6.63 -23.93 9.46
N LYS A 51 -7.63 -23.69 8.60
CA LYS A 51 -8.43 -24.76 7.96
C LYS A 51 -7.58 -25.70 7.11
N ASP A 52 -6.53 -25.17 6.49
CA ASP A 52 -5.59 -25.94 5.69
C ASP A 52 -4.49 -26.62 6.54
N GLY A 53 -4.51 -26.42 7.87
CA GLY A 53 -3.55 -27.00 8.82
C GLY A 53 -2.26 -26.21 8.99
N TYR A 54 -2.19 -24.96 8.49
CA TYR A 54 -0.99 -24.12 8.57
C TYR A 54 -1.05 -23.13 9.72
N LYS A 55 0.10 -22.94 10.39
CA LYS A 55 0.29 -21.99 11.49
C LYS A 55 1.07 -20.78 10.99
N VAL A 56 0.37 -19.67 10.75
CA VAL A 56 0.91 -18.48 10.09
C VAL A 56 0.81 -17.24 10.94
N SER A 57 1.58 -16.22 10.57
CA SER A 57 1.30 -14.84 10.93
C SER A 57 0.76 -14.08 9.72
N VAL A 58 -0.18 -13.19 9.97
CA VAL A 58 -0.77 -12.30 8.97
C VAL A 58 -0.59 -10.86 9.44
N SER A 59 -0.07 -10.02 8.57
CA SER A 59 0.07 -8.58 8.79
C SER A 59 -0.67 -7.80 7.71
N VAL A 60 -1.31 -6.72 8.11
CA VAL A 60 -1.93 -5.74 7.19
C VAL A 60 -1.32 -4.38 7.46
N VAL A 61 -0.83 -3.73 6.41
CA VAL A 61 -0.29 -2.36 6.45
C VAL A 61 -1.16 -1.43 5.61
N ASP A 62 -1.12 -0.13 5.91
CA ASP A 62 -1.73 0.90 5.06
C ASP A 62 -0.85 1.23 3.85
N LYS A 63 -1.27 2.20 3.03
CA LYS A 63 -0.56 2.67 1.84
C LYS A 63 0.85 3.20 2.16
N GLY A 64 1.05 3.81 3.34
CA GLY A 64 2.35 4.26 3.83
C GLY A 64 3.24 3.16 4.38
N GLY A 65 2.75 1.90 4.39
CA GLY A 65 3.49 0.76 4.94
C GLY A 65 3.43 0.66 6.47
N VAL A 66 2.58 1.47 7.13
CA VAL A 66 2.42 1.45 8.58
C VAL A 66 1.48 0.29 8.97
N LEU A 67 1.90 -0.46 9.98
CA LEU A 67 1.13 -1.63 10.46
C LEU A 67 -0.24 -1.20 11.00
N ARG A 68 -1.31 -1.78 10.44
CA ARG A 68 -2.69 -1.60 10.90
C ARG A 68 -3.14 -2.70 11.85
N THR A 69 -2.78 -3.93 11.53
CA THR A 69 -3.05 -5.11 12.38
C THR A 69 -2.07 -6.23 12.09
N MET A 70 -1.83 -7.06 13.08
CA MET A 70 -1.07 -8.30 12.94
C MET A 70 -1.70 -9.37 13.83
N MET A 71 -1.84 -10.56 13.26
CA MET A 71 -2.30 -11.76 13.96
C MET A 71 -1.26 -12.87 13.78
N ARG A 72 -0.95 -13.56 14.88
CA ARG A 72 -0.08 -14.73 14.87
C ARG A 72 -0.84 -15.91 15.42
N ALA A 73 -0.98 -16.97 14.63
CA ALA A 73 -1.58 -18.22 15.07
C ALA A 73 -0.71 -18.91 16.13
N ASP A 74 -1.35 -19.63 17.03
CA ASP A 74 -0.65 -20.42 18.03
C ASP A 74 0.27 -21.44 17.37
N GLY A 75 1.54 -21.43 17.77
CA GLY A 75 2.57 -22.30 17.22
C GLY A 75 3.14 -21.86 15.87
N ALA A 76 2.77 -20.66 15.35
CA ALA A 76 3.49 -20.06 14.22
C ALA A 76 4.95 -19.73 14.60
N GLY A 77 5.88 -19.93 13.67
CA GLY A 77 7.31 -19.72 13.89
C GLY A 77 7.65 -18.28 14.33
N PRO A 78 8.70 -18.05 15.11
CA PRO A 78 9.05 -16.71 15.63
C PRO A 78 9.46 -15.70 14.53
N HIS A 79 9.87 -16.16 13.35
CA HIS A 79 10.21 -15.32 12.20
C HIS A 79 8.99 -14.84 11.40
N THR A 80 7.81 -15.49 11.59
CA THR A 80 6.63 -15.25 10.75
C THR A 80 5.99 -13.88 10.96
N PRO A 81 5.98 -13.25 12.15
CA PRO A 81 5.49 -11.89 12.32
C PRO A 81 6.27 -10.86 11.47
N ASP A 82 7.61 -10.91 11.49
CA ASP A 82 8.44 -9.99 10.71
C ASP A 82 8.33 -10.26 9.22
N SER A 83 8.36 -11.54 8.79
CA SER A 83 8.22 -11.87 7.38
C SER A 83 6.86 -11.49 6.81
N SER A 84 5.75 -11.72 7.53
CA SER A 84 4.42 -11.30 7.10
C SER A 84 4.31 -9.78 6.95
N ARG A 85 4.84 -9.01 7.91
CA ARG A 85 4.88 -7.56 7.86
C ARG A 85 5.67 -7.04 6.66
N LYS A 86 6.85 -7.61 6.41
CA LYS A 86 7.69 -7.22 5.27
C LYS A 86 7.05 -7.58 3.93
N LYS A 87 6.40 -8.72 3.81
CA LYS A 87 5.62 -9.08 2.61
C LYS A 87 4.48 -8.10 2.37
N ALA A 88 3.72 -7.74 3.42
CA ALA A 88 2.65 -6.73 3.34
C ALA A 88 3.19 -5.37 2.89
N TYR A 89 4.29 -4.91 3.51
CA TYR A 89 4.97 -3.66 3.15
C TYR A 89 5.41 -3.66 1.68
N THR A 90 6.07 -4.74 1.24
CA THR A 90 6.55 -4.87 -0.14
C THR A 90 5.40 -4.77 -1.14
N ALA A 91 4.29 -5.46 -0.86
CA ALA A 91 3.11 -5.44 -1.73
C ALA A 91 2.44 -4.05 -1.77
N ALA A 92 2.27 -3.39 -0.61
CA ALA A 92 1.72 -2.04 -0.53
C ALA A 92 2.58 -1.02 -1.29
N SER A 93 3.89 -1.07 -1.08
CA SER A 93 4.86 -0.12 -1.64
C SER A 93 5.02 -0.26 -3.16
N THR A 94 5.00 -1.49 -3.67
CA THR A 94 5.26 -1.76 -5.10
C THR A 94 3.98 -1.88 -5.92
N GLY A 95 2.81 -2.01 -5.27
CA GLY A 95 1.54 -2.30 -5.92
C GLY A 95 1.55 -3.64 -6.68
N ARG A 96 2.46 -4.56 -6.35
CA ARG A 96 2.60 -5.89 -6.97
C ARG A 96 2.54 -6.97 -5.91
N THR A 97 2.16 -8.18 -6.32
CA THR A 97 2.30 -9.32 -5.43
C THR A 97 3.79 -9.65 -5.25
N THR A 98 4.14 -10.14 -4.07
CA THR A 98 5.55 -10.52 -3.82
C THR A 98 5.97 -11.75 -4.61
N SER A 99 5.02 -12.58 -5.07
CA SER A 99 5.27 -13.68 -6.00
C SER A 99 5.63 -13.18 -7.40
N GLU A 100 4.88 -12.18 -7.95
CA GLU A 100 5.25 -11.52 -9.22
C GLU A 100 6.65 -10.90 -9.17
N LEU A 101 7.01 -10.28 -8.04
CA LEU A 101 8.34 -9.72 -7.87
C LEU A 101 9.42 -10.81 -7.84
N ALA A 102 9.17 -11.94 -7.17
CA ALA A 102 10.09 -13.07 -7.15
C ALA A 102 10.32 -13.63 -8.56
N GLU A 103 9.25 -13.79 -9.34
CA GLU A 103 9.36 -14.19 -10.74
C GLU A 103 10.15 -13.19 -11.58
N LEU A 104 9.90 -11.89 -11.39
CA LEU A 104 10.64 -10.84 -12.08
C LEU A 104 12.14 -10.92 -11.77
N MET A 105 12.52 -11.15 -10.51
CA MET A 105 13.93 -11.34 -10.12
C MET A 105 14.57 -12.54 -10.84
N THR A 106 13.82 -13.61 -11.02
CA THR A 106 14.31 -14.80 -11.74
C THR A 106 14.54 -14.51 -13.22
N LYS A 107 13.63 -13.75 -13.83
CA LYS A 107 13.70 -13.39 -15.27
C LYS A 107 14.68 -12.26 -15.57
N ALA A 108 14.97 -11.40 -14.59
CA ALA A 108 15.80 -10.21 -14.73
C ALA A 108 16.81 -10.11 -13.55
N PRO A 109 17.90 -10.91 -13.55
CA PRO A 109 18.86 -10.97 -12.44
C PRO A 109 19.51 -9.64 -12.08
N HIS A 110 19.63 -8.70 -13.03
CA HIS A 110 20.14 -7.34 -12.78
C HIS A 110 19.27 -6.53 -11.81
N LEU A 111 18.03 -6.95 -11.58
CA LEU A 111 17.11 -6.31 -10.63
C LEU A 111 17.20 -6.86 -9.20
N HIS A 112 18.09 -7.83 -8.91
CA HIS A 112 18.21 -8.43 -7.56
C HIS A 112 18.45 -7.40 -6.45
N SER A 113 19.07 -6.25 -6.79
CA SER A 113 19.29 -5.16 -5.83
C SER A 113 17.99 -4.54 -5.30
N LEU A 114 16.84 -4.72 -5.97
CA LEU A 114 15.54 -4.24 -5.47
C LEU A 114 15.20 -4.83 -4.10
N GLY A 115 15.59 -6.08 -3.84
CA GLY A 115 15.39 -6.72 -2.54
C GLY A 115 16.22 -6.11 -1.40
N LYS A 116 17.18 -5.24 -1.71
CA LYS A 116 18.10 -4.60 -0.75
C LYS A 116 17.90 -3.09 -0.61
N MET A 117 16.95 -2.49 -1.35
CA MET A 117 16.78 -1.03 -1.36
C MET A 117 16.18 -0.48 -0.05
N ASN A 118 15.53 -1.34 0.74
CA ASN A 118 14.93 -0.98 2.02
C ASN A 118 14.85 -2.21 2.92
N GLU A 119 15.09 -2.04 4.22
CA GLU A 119 15.06 -3.13 5.21
C GLU A 119 13.69 -3.80 5.35
N ASN A 120 12.61 -3.11 4.97
CA ASN A 120 11.26 -3.63 5.01
C ASN A 120 10.86 -4.41 3.74
N ILE A 121 11.69 -4.42 2.71
CA ILE A 121 11.42 -5.18 1.48
C ILE A 121 11.74 -6.66 1.70
N LEU A 122 10.77 -7.52 1.36
CA LEU A 122 10.94 -8.97 1.31
C LEU A 122 10.26 -9.51 0.05
N ILE A 123 11.07 -9.90 -0.94
CA ILE A 123 10.62 -10.49 -2.20
C ILE A 123 10.47 -12.00 -2.01
N LEU A 124 9.39 -12.39 -1.35
CA LEU A 124 9.02 -13.78 -1.08
C LEU A 124 7.50 -13.88 -1.09
N GLY A 125 6.91 -14.75 -1.89
CA GLY A 125 5.45 -14.86 -2.06
C GLY A 125 4.68 -14.94 -0.74
N GLY A 126 3.43 -14.51 -0.76
CA GLY A 126 2.55 -14.36 0.40
C GLY A 126 2.18 -12.89 0.70
N GLY A 127 2.67 -11.93 -0.07
CA GLY A 127 2.29 -10.52 0.03
C GLY A 127 1.43 -10.08 -1.15
N LEU A 128 0.25 -9.50 -0.87
CA LEU A 128 -0.67 -8.99 -1.88
C LEU A 128 -1.03 -7.52 -1.59
N PRO A 129 -1.12 -6.65 -2.62
CA PRO A 129 -1.63 -5.30 -2.44
C PRO A 129 -3.14 -5.35 -2.16
N ILE A 130 -3.61 -4.48 -1.26
CA ILE A 130 -5.04 -4.26 -1.03
C ILE A 130 -5.47 -3.13 -1.95
N GLN A 131 -6.31 -3.45 -2.93
CA GLN A 131 -6.73 -2.52 -3.96
C GLN A 131 -8.26 -2.41 -4.00
N PHE A 132 -8.74 -1.16 -4.11
CA PHE A 132 -10.14 -0.83 -4.39
C PHE A 132 -10.17 0.14 -5.57
N GLY A 133 -10.87 -0.24 -6.64
CA GLY A 133 -10.80 0.48 -7.90
C GLY A 133 -9.35 0.52 -8.42
N ASN A 134 -8.88 1.69 -8.81
CA ASN A 134 -7.51 1.86 -9.31
C ASN A 134 -6.51 2.26 -8.21
N GLU A 135 -6.90 2.20 -6.94
CA GLU A 135 -6.08 2.71 -5.85
C GLU A 135 -5.62 1.58 -4.91
N VAL A 136 -4.31 1.51 -4.67
CA VAL A 136 -3.73 0.66 -3.63
C VAL A 136 -3.83 1.41 -2.31
N VAL A 137 -4.57 0.86 -1.35
CA VAL A 137 -4.82 1.44 -0.02
C VAL A 137 -3.99 0.79 1.09
N GLY A 138 -3.26 -0.27 0.75
CA GLY A 138 -2.43 -1.00 1.70
C GLY A 138 -1.90 -2.32 1.14
N GLY A 139 -1.46 -3.19 2.03
CA GLY A 139 -1.01 -4.54 1.70
C GLY A 139 -1.31 -5.53 2.81
N ILE A 140 -1.53 -6.78 2.41
CA ILE A 140 -1.62 -7.93 3.32
C ILE A 140 -0.44 -8.86 3.07
N GLY A 141 0.13 -9.43 4.12
CA GLY A 141 1.20 -10.41 4.03
C GLY A 141 0.96 -11.58 4.96
N VAL A 142 1.19 -12.77 4.44
CA VAL A 142 1.10 -14.05 5.18
C VAL A 142 2.47 -14.72 5.17
N GLY A 143 2.84 -15.32 6.28
CA GLY A 143 4.08 -16.09 6.38
C GLY A 143 3.93 -17.23 7.37
N GLY A 144 4.43 -18.42 7.00
CA GLY A 144 4.42 -19.59 7.86
C GLY A 144 3.91 -20.87 7.23
N ALA A 145 3.20 -20.81 6.09
CA ALA A 145 2.87 -22.02 5.35
C ALA A 145 4.13 -22.63 4.68
N PRO A 146 4.13 -23.93 4.40
CA PRO A 146 5.34 -24.60 3.85
C PRO A 146 5.70 -24.21 2.40
N GLY A 147 4.83 -23.44 1.74
CA GLY A 147 5.07 -22.93 0.38
C GLY A 147 4.48 -21.54 0.17
N THR A 148 5.15 -20.71 -0.58
CA THR A 148 4.74 -19.32 -0.82
C THR A 148 3.37 -19.19 -1.48
N HIS A 149 3.01 -20.12 -2.37
CA HIS A 149 1.69 -20.17 -3.00
C HIS A 149 0.57 -20.45 -2.00
N LEU A 150 0.86 -21.12 -0.87
CA LEU A 150 -0.09 -21.37 0.21
C LEU A 150 -0.28 -20.10 1.04
N ASP A 151 0.80 -19.35 1.31
CA ASP A 151 0.72 -18.02 1.91
C ASP A 151 -0.12 -17.08 1.02
N ASP A 152 0.10 -17.10 -0.32
CA ASP A 152 -0.69 -16.29 -1.29
C ASP A 152 -2.18 -16.66 -1.25
N ALA A 153 -2.51 -17.95 -1.17
CA ALA A 153 -3.91 -18.40 -1.09
C ALA A 153 -4.61 -17.92 0.19
N CYS A 154 -3.90 -17.92 1.33
CA CYS A 154 -4.43 -17.38 2.57
C CYS A 154 -4.59 -15.84 2.52
N ALA A 155 -3.61 -15.13 1.97
CA ALA A 155 -3.69 -13.69 1.78
C ALA A 155 -4.87 -13.33 0.86
N GLN A 156 -5.10 -14.10 -0.22
CA GLN A 156 -6.22 -13.90 -1.12
C GLN A 156 -7.57 -14.07 -0.42
N ALA A 157 -7.70 -15.07 0.46
CA ALA A 157 -8.94 -15.22 1.25
C ALA A 157 -9.21 -14.00 2.15
N GLY A 158 -8.15 -13.34 2.64
CA GLY A 158 -8.27 -12.06 3.34
C GLY A 158 -8.81 -10.95 2.46
N LEU A 159 -8.30 -10.83 1.22
CA LEU A 159 -8.78 -9.85 0.24
C LEU A 159 -10.24 -10.11 -0.15
N ASP A 160 -10.59 -11.36 -0.44
CA ASP A 160 -11.95 -11.77 -0.81
C ASP A 160 -12.96 -11.41 0.31
N ALA A 161 -12.58 -11.58 1.58
CA ALA A 161 -13.44 -11.26 2.72
C ALA A 161 -13.80 -9.78 2.84
N ILE A 162 -12.96 -8.88 2.33
CA ILE A 162 -13.21 -7.43 2.37
C ILE A 162 -13.68 -6.86 1.04
N GLY A 163 -13.84 -7.70 0.01
CA GLY A 163 -14.23 -7.27 -1.33
C GLY A 163 -13.15 -6.45 -2.04
N ALA A 164 -11.89 -6.62 -1.66
CA ALA A 164 -10.77 -6.01 -2.40
C ALA A 164 -10.57 -6.70 -3.74
N GLU A 165 -10.11 -5.94 -4.72
CA GLU A 165 -9.93 -6.47 -6.07
C GLU A 165 -8.78 -7.47 -6.14
N LYS A 166 -8.98 -8.53 -6.92
CA LYS A 166 -7.88 -9.41 -7.33
C LYS A 166 -7.06 -8.65 -8.35
N LYS A 167 -5.78 -8.46 -8.08
CA LYS A 167 -4.91 -7.88 -9.09
C LYS A 167 -4.83 -8.85 -10.27
N VAL A 168 -5.42 -8.47 -11.39
CA VAL A 168 -5.17 -9.15 -12.67
C VAL A 168 -3.73 -8.80 -13.06
N PRO A 169 -2.86 -9.80 -13.36
CA PRO A 169 -1.53 -9.52 -13.88
C PRO A 169 -1.66 -8.57 -15.07
N ALA A 170 -0.85 -7.49 -15.08
CA ALA A 170 -0.83 -6.59 -16.23
C ALA A 170 -0.55 -7.45 -17.47
N GLY A 171 -1.52 -7.48 -18.39
CA GLY A 171 -1.43 -8.26 -19.62
C GLY A 171 -0.11 -7.96 -20.35
N LYS A 172 0.40 -9.00 -20.99
CA LYS A 172 1.61 -8.95 -21.83
C LYS A 172 1.44 -7.95 -22.95
#